data_33f35a4e2b70b1472e154e2ab638e4ec
#
_entry.id   33f35a4e2b70b1472e154e2ab638e4ec
#
_cell.length_a   1.000
_cell.length_b   1.000
_cell.length_c   1.000
_cell.angle_alpha   90.00
_cell.angle_beta   90.00
_cell.angle_gamma   90.00
#
_symmetry.space_group_name_H-M   'P 1'
#
loop_
_entity.id
_entity.type
_entity.pdbx_description
1 polymer ?
#
loop_
_entity_poly.entity_id
_entity_poly.type
_entity_poly.pdbx_seq_one_letter_code
_entity_poly.pdbx_strand_id
1 'polypeptide(L)'
;MKTIRQRGRADLDAVFKALASEQRREILRILSEVTPNPGKSCCAPDEVCGCKLSERLGLVPSTISHHMAILRAAGLVTARRDGQWVYYTLRREGLDAAVEELRRL
;
A
#
# COMPACT_ATOMS: atom_id res chain seq x y z
N MET A 1 -19.77 -15.86 -15.36
CA MET A 1 -19.18 -16.76 -14.86
C MET A 1 -18.64 -16.48 -13.56
N LYS A 2 -18.47 -17.29 -12.86
CA LYS A 2 -18.02 -17.12 -11.67
C LYS A 2 -16.66 -17.28 -11.59
N THR A 3 -16.03 -16.47 -11.12
CA THR A 3 -14.66 -16.58 -11.00
C THR A 3 -14.29 -17.09 -9.67
N ILE A 4 -13.54 -18.13 -9.64
CA ILE A 4 -13.08 -18.63 -8.42
C ILE A 4 -11.82 -17.95 -8.11
N ARG A 5 -11.79 -17.23 -7.03
CA ARG A 5 -10.60 -16.53 -6.66
C ARG A 5 -9.61 -17.50 -6.13
N GLN A 6 -8.45 -17.53 -6.69
CA GLN A 6 -7.44 -18.42 -6.24
C GLN A 6 -6.58 -17.77 -5.21
N ARG A 7 -6.13 -18.58 -4.25
CA ARG A 7 -5.33 -18.08 -3.22
C ARG A 7 -4.03 -17.59 -3.75
N GLY A 8 -3.61 -16.43 -3.39
CA GLY A 8 -2.34 -15.88 -3.83
C GLY A 8 -2.37 -15.16 -5.15
N ARG A 9 -3.51 -15.19 -5.84
CA ARG A 9 -3.59 -14.48 -7.10
C ARG A 9 -3.99 -13.03 -6.86
N ALA A 10 -3.40 -12.14 -7.64
CA ALA A 10 -3.75 -10.75 -7.57
C ALA A 10 -5.00 -10.48 -8.38
N ASP A 11 -5.79 -9.52 -7.92
CA ASP A 11 -6.93 -9.01 -8.67
C ASP A 11 -6.39 -7.90 -9.55
N LEU A 12 -6.16 -8.18 -10.82
CA LEU A 12 -5.54 -7.21 -11.71
C LEU A 12 -6.37 -5.94 -11.90
N ASP A 13 -7.70 -6.05 -11.86
CA ASP A 13 -8.51 -4.85 -11.97
C ASP A 13 -8.22 -3.92 -10.80
N ALA A 14 -8.16 -4.46 -9.61
CA ALA A 14 -7.87 -3.65 -8.43
C ALA A 14 -6.44 -3.10 -8.50
N VAL A 15 -5.51 -3.92 -8.96
CA VAL A 15 -4.12 -3.49 -9.07
C VAL A 15 -3.99 -2.34 -10.08
N PHE A 16 -4.61 -2.49 -11.25
CA PHE A 16 -4.53 -1.43 -12.25
C PHE A 16 -5.17 -0.15 -11.73
N LYS A 17 -6.29 -0.26 -11.04
CA LYS A 17 -6.92 0.91 -10.47
C LYS A 17 -5.99 1.58 -9.45
N ALA A 18 -5.36 0.78 -8.62
CA ALA A 18 -4.46 1.33 -7.60
C ALA A 18 -3.26 2.01 -8.23
N LEU A 19 -2.74 1.47 -9.32
CA LEU A 19 -1.55 2.00 -9.94
C LEU A 19 -1.82 3.09 -10.95
N ALA A 20 -3.08 3.40 -11.22
CA ALA A 20 -3.43 4.39 -12.23
C ALA A 20 -3.31 5.82 -11.72
N SER A 21 -2.82 5.99 -10.52
CA SER A 21 -2.66 7.31 -9.92
C SER A 21 -1.19 7.55 -9.62
N GLU A 22 -0.69 8.70 -10.06
CA GLU A 22 0.69 9.05 -9.76
C GLU A 22 0.93 9.12 -8.27
N GLN A 23 -0.04 9.66 -7.53
CA GLN A 23 0.11 9.79 -6.09
C GLN A 23 0.17 8.43 -5.42
N ARG A 24 -0.64 7.49 -5.86
CA ARG A 24 -0.60 6.16 -5.27
C ARG A 24 0.72 5.45 -5.59
N ARG A 25 1.24 5.65 -6.80
CA ARG A 25 2.55 5.09 -7.12
C ARG A 25 3.64 5.72 -6.26
N GLU A 26 3.51 7.01 -5.98
CA GLU A 26 4.48 7.67 -5.11
C GLU A 26 4.41 7.14 -3.69
N ILE A 27 3.21 6.86 -3.20
CA ILE A 27 3.05 6.26 -1.88
C ILE A 27 3.78 4.92 -1.82
N LEU A 28 3.59 4.09 -2.84
CA LEU A 28 4.26 2.80 -2.86
C LEU A 28 5.77 2.95 -2.87
N ARG A 29 6.26 3.96 -3.60
CA ARG A 29 7.69 4.21 -3.64
C ARG A 29 8.20 4.61 -2.27
N ILE A 30 7.47 5.47 -1.58
CA ILE A 30 7.87 5.89 -0.25
C ILE A 30 7.90 4.70 0.70
N LEU A 31 6.89 3.84 0.64
CA LEU A 31 6.85 2.68 1.50
C LEU A 31 7.99 1.71 1.19
N SER A 32 8.36 1.63 -0.08
CA SER A 32 9.42 0.71 -0.46
C SER A 32 10.80 1.18 -0.03
N GLU A 33 10.94 2.47 0.23
CA GLU A 33 12.22 3.04 0.62
C GLU A 33 12.44 3.08 2.12
N VAL A 34 11.44 2.67 2.89
CA VAL A 34 11.57 2.70 4.33
C VAL A 34 12.53 1.62 4.77
N THR A 35 13.56 2.03 5.50
CA THR A 35 14.54 1.09 6.03
C THR A 35 14.37 1.05 7.54
N PRO A 36 14.70 -0.07 8.14
CA PRO A 36 14.62 -0.18 9.59
C PRO A 36 15.47 0.90 10.24
N ASN A 37 14.88 1.59 11.16
CA ASN A 37 15.57 2.65 11.87
C ASN A 37 15.27 2.51 13.35
N PRO A 38 15.86 1.54 13.98
CA PRO A 38 15.56 1.22 15.36
C PRO A 38 15.83 2.40 16.29
N GLY A 39 14.91 2.60 17.19
CA GLY A 39 15.10 3.58 18.23
C GLY A 39 14.76 5.00 17.90
N LYS A 40 14.28 5.26 16.68
CA LYS A 40 14.04 6.63 16.35
C LYS A 40 12.62 6.97 16.01
N SER A 41 11.75 6.05 15.90
CA SER A 41 10.47 6.35 15.33
C SER A 41 9.33 5.81 16.17
N CYS A 42 8.18 6.42 16.10
CA CYS A 42 6.99 5.91 16.72
C CYS A 42 6.44 4.71 15.95
N CYS A 43 7.03 4.40 14.82
CA CYS A 43 6.55 3.33 13.95
C CYS A 43 7.47 2.12 14.03
N ALA A 44 6.93 0.97 13.69
CA ALA A 44 7.77 -0.20 13.50
C ALA A 44 8.74 0.07 12.35
N PRO A 45 9.82 -0.70 12.24
CA PRO A 45 10.87 -0.38 11.26
C PRO A 45 10.40 -0.25 9.83
N ASP A 46 9.40 -1.03 9.41
CA ASP A 46 8.96 -1.01 8.03
C ASP A 46 7.62 -0.30 7.84
N GLU A 47 7.19 0.47 8.83
CA GLU A 47 5.91 1.15 8.77
C GLU A 47 6.06 2.64 8.54
N VAL A 48 5.07 3.23 7.89
CA VAL A 48 5.01 4.67 7.72
C VAL A 48 3.65 5.14 8.21
N CYS A 49 3.68 6.12 9.09
CA CYS A 49 2.46 6.71 9.61
C CYS A 49 1.74 7.47 8.50
N GLY A 50 0.41 7.40 8.51
CA GLY A 50 -0.37 8.16 7.55
C GLY A 50 -0.10 9.66 7.62
N CYS A 51 0.23 10.17 8.79
CA CYS A 51 0.53 11.57 8.93
C CYS A 51 1.80 11.95 8.16
N LYS A 52 2.77 11.04 8.09
CA LYS A 52 3.97 11.31 7.31
C LYS A 52 3.69 11.30 5.83
N LEU A 53 2.81 10.42 5.39
CA LEU A 53 2.41 10.41 3.99
C LEU A 53 1.69 11.70 3.63
N SER A 54 0.81 12.14 4.51
CA SER A 54 0.10 13.39 4.31
C SER A 54 1.08 14.55 4.17
N GLU A 55 2.06 14.58 5.04
CA GLU A 55 3.06 15.64 5.03
C GLU A 55 3.93 15.60 3.79
N ARG A 56 4.43 14.41 3.44
CA ARG A 56 5.33 14.26 2.31
C ARG A 56 4.66 14.59 0.98
N LEU A 57 3.38 14.24 0.86
CA LEU A 57 2.67 14.43 -0.40
C LEU A 57 1.89 15.72 -0.47
N GLY A 58 1.77 16.43 0.64
CA GLY A 58 1.00 17.65 0.66
C GLY A 58 -0.48 17.41 0.48
N LEU A 59 -0.96 16.27 0.93
CA LEU A 59 -2.37 15.90 0.80
C LEU A 59 -3.00 15.83 2.18
N VAL A 60 -4.29 16.17 2.25
CA VAL A 60 -4.99 16.10 3.53
C VAL A 60 -5.20 14.65 3.92
N PRO A 61 -5.36 14.40 5.23
CA PRO A 61 -5.45 13.02 5.71
C PRO A 61 -6.58 12.20 5.09
N SER A 62 -7.73 12.81 4.80
CA SER A 62 -8.82 12.06 4.20
C SER A 62 -8.46 11.58 2.80
N THR A 63 -7.69 12.37 2.07
CA THR A 63 -7.24 11.97 0.74
C THR A 63 -6.25 10.82 0.85
N ILE A 64 -5.36 10.88 1.83
CA ILE A 64 -4.43 9.79 2.08
C ILE A 64 -5.21 8.52 2.41
N SER A 65 -6.19 8.62 3.30
CA SER A 65 -6.99 7.44 3.66
C SER A 65 -7.67 6.84 2.44
N HIS A 66 -8.16 7.68 1.55
CA HIS A 66 -8.82 7.20 0.34
C HIS A 66 -7.84 6.43 -0.55
N HIS A 67 -6.66 7.00 -0.77
CA HIS A 67 -5.64 6.31 -1.57
C HIS A 67 -5.23 5.00 -0.93
N MET A 68 -5.06 5.01 0.39
CA MET A 68 -4.62 3.80 1.07
C MET A 68 -5.69 2.71 1.03
N ALA A 69 -6.97 3.09 1.07
CA ALA A 69 -8.03 2.11 0.95
C ALA A 69 -7.97 1.40 -0.40
N ILE A 70 -7.70 2.15 -1.46
CA ILE A 70 -7.59 1.57 -2.79
C ILE A 70 -6.38 0.65 -2.88
N LEU A 71 -5.25 1.07 -2.31
CA LEU A 71 -4.05 0.24 -2.32
C LEU A 71 -4.24 -1.03 -1.48
N ARG A 72 -4.95 -0.92 -0.36
CA ARG A 72 -5.22 -2.10 0.45
C ARG A 72 -6.13 -3.08 -0.27
N ALA A 73 -7.15 -2.57 -0.93
CA ALA A 73 -8.07 -3.44 -1.67
C ALA A 73 -7.33 -4.19 -2.78
N ALA A 74 -6.27 -3.61 -3.30
CA ALA A 74 -5.47 -4.27 -4.32
C ALA A 74 -4.44 -5.24 -3.73
N GLY A 75 -4.33 -5.29 -2.39
CA GLY A 75 -3.40 -6.20 -1.74
C GLY A 75 -1.96 -5.72 -1.78
N LEU A 76 -1.74 -4.43 -1.99
CA LEU A 76 -0.39 -3.90 -2.13
C LEU A 76 0.17 -3.32 -0.85
N VAL A 77 -0.70 -3.00 0.11
CA VAL A 77 -0.27 -2.49 1.40
C VAL A 77 -1.14 -3.09 2.48
N THR A 78 -0.62 -3.06 3.71
CA THR A 78 -1.39 -3.40 4.89
C THR A 78 -1.42 -2.20 5.80
N ALA A 79 -2.38 -2.19 6.72
CA ALA A 79 -2.54 -1.10 7.66
C ALA A 79 -2.68 -1.64 9.06
N ARG A 80 -2.11 -0.93 10.01
CA ARG A 80 -2.23 -1.26 11.41
C ARG A 80 -2.69 -0.01 12.15
N ARG A 81 -3.75 -0.16 12.92
CA ARG A 81 -4.27 0.99 13.68
C ARG A 81 -3.83 0.90 15.12
N ASP A 82 -3.41 2.02 15.65
CA ASP A 82 -3.04 2.11 17.05
C ASP A 82 -3.64 3.42 17.56
N GLY A 83 -4.79 3.30 18.23
CA GLY A 83 -5.52 4.47 18.67
C GLY A 83 -6.01 5.27 17.48
N GLN A 84 -5.63 6.53 17.43
CA GLN A 84 -6.03 7.40 16.32
C GLN A 84 -5.01 7.37 15.19
N TRP A 85 -3.93 6.62 15.35
CA TRP A 85 -2.86 6.59 14.35
C TRP A 85 -3.01 5.36 13.49
N VAL A 86 -2.68 5.50 12.20
CA VAL A 86 -2.69 4.38 11.28
C VAL A 86 -1.33 4.30 10.64
N TYR A 87 -0.77 3.09 10.62
CA TYR A 87 0.55 2.83 10.07
C TYR A 87 0.43 1.89 8.90
N TYR A 88 1.16 2.16 7.84
CA TYR A 88 1.07 1.41 6.60
C TYR A 88 2.38 0.73 6.27
N THR A 89 2.28 -0.46 5.68
CA THR A 89 3.44 -1.25 5.28
C THR A 89 3.23 -1.74 3.87
N LEU A 90 4.27 -1.71 3.07
CA LEU A 90 4.23 -2.27 1.73
C LEU A 90 4.12 -3.78 1.83
N ARG A 91 3.24 -4.35 1.03
CA ARG A 91 3.06 -5.78 1.02
C ARG A 91 3.71 -6.33 -0.25
N ARG A 92 4.95 -6.77 -0.11
CA ARG A 92 5.72 -7.21 -1.28
C ARG A 92 5.12 -8.44 -1.94
N GLU A 93 4.49 -9.31 -1.16
CA GLU A 93 3.81 -10.47 -1.74
C GLU A 93 2.72 -10.04 -2.72
N GLY A 94 2.05 -8.92 -2.40
CA GLY A 94 1.03 -8.41 -3.31
C GLY A 94 1.61 -7.92 -4.61
N LEU A 95 2.74 -7.25 -4.54
CA LEU A 95 3.42 -6.80 -5.76
C LEU A 95 3.90 -7.98 -6.58
N ASP A 96 4.48 -8.97 -5.91
CA ASP A 96 4.98 -10.14 -6.62
C ASP A 96 3.85 -10.89 -7.29
N ALA A 97 2.71 -11.02 -6.60
CA ALA A 97 1.56 -11.69 -7.19
C ALA A 97 1.05 -10.94 -8.41
N ALA A 98 1.08 -9.60 -8.35
CA ALA A 98 0.63 -8.80 -9.49
C ALA A 98 1.55 -9.00 -10.68
N VAL A 99 2.86 -9.02 -10.44
CA VAL A 99 3.82 -9.24 -11.51
C VAL A 99 3.61 -10.61 -12.13
N GLU A 100 3.35 -11.61 -11.30
CA GLU A 100 3.14 -12.95 -11.80
C GLU A 100 1.89 -13.03 -12.67
N GLU A 101 0.82 -12.35 -12.25
CA GLU A 101 -0.39 -12.33 -13.06
C GLU A 101 -0.17 -11.62 -14.39
N LEU A 102 0.62 -10.55 -14.37
CA LEU A 102 0.94 -9.85 -15.60
C LEU A 102 1.72 -10.74 -16.56
N ARG A 103 2.61 -11.57 -16.02
CA ARG A 103 3.37 -12.46 -16.86
C ARG A 103 2.53 -13.52 -17.52
N ARG A 104 1.38 -13.82 -16.94
CA ARG A 104 0.50 -14.84 -17.50
C ARG A 104 -0.41 -14.32 -18.57
N LEU A 105 -0.39 -13.01 -18.80
CA LEU A 105 -1.20 -12.48 -19.87
C LEU A 105 -0.59 -12.85 -21.21
#